data_58f1560ed500e1dbb1df47a14c053add
#
_entry.id   58f1560ed500e1dbb1df47a14c053add
#
_cell.length_a   1.000
_cell.length_b   1.000
_cell.length_c   1.000
_cell.angle_alpha   90.00
_cell.angle_beta   90.00
_cell.angle_gamma   90.00
#
_symmetry.space_group_name_H-M   'P 1'
#
loop_
_entity.id
_entity.type
_entity.pdbx_description
1 polymer ?
#
loop_
_entity_poly.entity_id
_entity_poly.type
_entity_poly.pdbx_seq_one_letter_code
_entity_poly.pdbx_strand_id
1 'polypeptide(L)'
;MAKSYAYVGAPSFIGAVEGRLADAGFSRVSDVASADIVVTFATSGSALEDLYFGDEGLVTTAAPGSTLVDLSAVTPNFAREINAVATVNDLVMVEAPATVRSLVAADAFARENLLGPVATEAELTDEVRRLLDAIFGEVVEVGAPGRAQLLRNTHTLPLAADLVSAIEAVALDDASARSVGALDADQIPLFSPVSADPVVQ
;
A
#
# COMPACT_ATOMS: atom_id res chain seq x y z
N MET A 1 2.76 29.20 2.48
CA MET A 1 1.79 28.79 3.51
C MET A 1 1.90 27.31 3.70
N ALA A 2 1.65 26.79 4.93
CA ALA A 2 1.53 25.34 5.11
C ALA A 2 0.33 24.84 4.31
N LYS A 3 0.50 23.71 3.58
CA LYS A 3 -0.60 23.09 2.86
C LYS A 3 -1.43 22.24 3.81
N SER A 4 -2.74 22.24 3.60
CA SER A 4 -3.66 21.44 4.40
C SER A 4 -3.80 20.03 3.84
N TYR A 5 -3.89 19.04 4.73
CA TYR A 5 -4.31 17.71 4.34
C TYR A 5 -5.35 17.15 5.31
N ALA A 6 -6.30 16.39 4.79
CA ALA A 6 -7.17 15.54 5.59
C ALA A 6 -6.69 14.09 5.49
N TYR A 7 -6.94 13.32 6.53
CA TYR A 7 -6.66 11.88 6.52
C TYR A 7 -7.94 11.10 6.83
N VAL A 8 -8.25 10.12 5.99
CA VAL A 8 -9.39 9.23 6.16
C VAL A 8 -8.92 7.78 6.05
N GLY A 9 -9.14 6.99 7.09
CA GLY A 9 -8.76 5.57 7.08
C GLY A 9 -8.23 5.05 8.41
N ALA A 10 -7.44 3.98 8.35
CA ALA A 10 -6.93 3.27 9.51
C ALA A 10 -5.98 4.13 10.37
N PRO A 11 -6.25 4.33 11.68
CA PRO A 11 -5.48 5.23 12.52
C PRO A 11 -4.03 4.81 12.74
N SER A 12 -3.72 3.52 12.58
CA SER A 12 -2.36 3.00 12.75
C SER A 12 -1.36 3.60 11.76
N PHE A 13 -1.78 3.87 10.53
CA PHE A 13 -0.90 4.43 9.52
C PHE A 13 -0.61 5.90 9.81
N ILE A 14 -1.64 6.72 10.02
CA ILE A 14 -1.44 8.16 10.25
C ILE A 14 -0.61 8.42 11.51
N GLY A 15 -0.79 7.64 12.58
CA GLY A 15 0.01 7.76 13.79
C GLY A 15 1.52 7.56 13.54
N ALA A 16 1.89 6.77 12.54
CA ALA A 16 3.29 6.55 12.18
C ALA A 16 3.88 7.65 11.28
N VAL A 17 3.06 8.37 10.49
CA VAL A 17 3.55 9.31 9.49
C VAL A 17 3.26 10.78 9.79
N GLU A 18 2.34 11.09 10.69
CA GLU A 18 1.87 12.46 10.97
C GLU A 18 3.00 13.42 11.37
N GLY A 19 3.95 12.97 12.19
CA GLY A 19 5.11 13.78 12.55
C GLY A 19 5.95 14.18 11.34
N ARG A 20 6.20 13.24 10.42
CA ARG A 20 6.95 13.49 9.18
C ARG A 20 6.23 14.47 8.24
N LEU A 21 4.91 14.39 8.18
CA LEU A 21 4.09 15.33 7.40
C LEU A 21 4.15 16.74 8.00
N ALA A 22 4.10 16.86 9.34
CA ALA A 22 4.24 18.14 10.02
C ALA A 22 5.63 18.75 9.78
N ASP A 23 6.70 17.96 9.87
CA ASP A 23 8.09 18.38 9.59
C ASP A 23 8.27 18.82 8.12
N ALA A 24 7.52 18.21 7.19
CA ALA A 24 7.49 18.61 5.78
C ALA A 24 6.61 19.85 5.50
N GLY A 25 6.01 20.45 6.54
CA GLY A 25 5.23 21.70 6.46
C GLY A 25 3.75 21.48 6.09
N PHE A 26 3.20 20.29 6.34
CA PHE A 26 1.78 20.03 6.18
C PHE A 26 1.03 20.19 7.49
N SER A 27 -0.19 20.71 7.43
CA SER A 27 -1.10 20.86 8.57
C SER A 27 -2.34 19.99 8.38
N ARG A 28 -2.59 19.12 9.34
CA ARG A 28 -3.78 18.26 9.30
C ARG A 28 -5.05 19.06 9.60
N VAL A 29 -6.07 18.84 8.79
CA VAL A 29 -7.44 19.34 9.03
C VAL A 29 -8.41 18.18 9.19
N SER A 30 -9.51 18.39 9.90
CA SER A 30 -10.52 17.34 10.11
C SER A 30 -11.57 17.30 9.01
N ASP A 31 -11.81 18.43 8.35
CA ASP A 31 -12.81 18.56 7.31
C ASP A 31 -12.19 18.30 5.93
N VAL A 32 -12.69 17.25 5.28
CA VAL A 32 -12.25 16.82 3.93
C VAL A 32 -12.53 17.91 2.89
N ALA A 33 -13.66 18.62 3.01
CA ALA A 33 -14.04 19.66 2.05
C ALA A 33 -13.12 20.90 2.11
N SER A 34 -12.36 21.06 3.19
CA SER A 34 -11.42 22.18 3.37
C SER A 34 -9.97 21.81 3.07
N ALA A 35 -9.69 20.53 2.74
CA ALA A 35 -8.35 20.04 2.53
C ALA A 35 -7.88 20.23 1.07
N ASP A 36 -6.65 20.68 0.89
CA ASP A 36 -5.99 20.71 -0.43
C ASP A 36 -5.68 19.29 -0.92
N ILE A 37 -5.31 18.40 0.01
CA ILE A 37 -4.94 17.01 -0.25
C ILE A 37 -5.70 16.12 0.74
N VAL A 38 -6.31 15.05 0.24
CA VAL A 38 -6.92 14.01 1.08
C VAL A 38 -6.10 12.74 0.96
N VAL A 39 -5.56 12.28 2.07
CA VAL A 39 -4.76 11.05 2.15
C VAL A 39 -5.64 9.93 2.69
N THR A 40 -5.67 8.81 1.99
CA THR A 40 -6.48 7.64 2.36
C THR A 40 -5.63 6.40 2.61
N PHE A 41 -6.02 5.60 3.61
CA PHE A 41 -5.42 4.29 3.86
C PHE A 41 -6.46 3.34 4.46
N ALA A 42 -6.96 2.43 3.66
CA ALA A 42 -7.87 1.37 4.07
C ALA A 42 -7.15 0.01 4.16
N THR A 43 -7.60 -0.83 5.08
CA THR A 43 -7.02 -2.17 5.31
C THR A 43 -7.71 -3.28 4.50
N SER A 44 -8.79 -2.94 3.77
CA SER A 44 -9.50 -3.85 2.88
C SER A 44 -10.13 -3.12 1.70
N GLY A 45 -10.40 -3.85 0.62
CA GLY A 45 -11.08 -3.28 -0.55
C GLY A 45 -12.49 -2.78 -0.25
N SER A 46 -13.27 -3.50 0.58
CA SER A 46 -14.61 -3.05 0.97
C SER A 46 -14.58 -1.78 1.82
N ALA A 47 -13.64 -1.66 2.76
CA ALA A 47 -13.48 -0.43 3.53
C ALA A 47 -13.10 0.76 2.63
N LEU A 48 -12.30 0.52 1.58
CA LEU A 48 -11.95 1.55 0.62
C LEU A 48 -13.16 1.93 -0.27
N GLU A 49 -13.95 0.94 -0.68
CA GLU A 49 -15.18 1.15 -1.44
C GLU A 49 -16.16 2.04 -0.67
N ASP A 50 -16.42 1.72 0.60
CA ASP A 50 -17.27 2.54 1.47
C ASP A 50 -16.71 3.96 1.64
N LEU A 51 -15.39 4.10 1.77
CA LEU A 51 -14.71 5.37 1.95
C LEU A 51 -14.81 6.29 0.72
N TYR A 52 -14.76 5.73 -0.47
CA TYR A 52 -14.88 6.51 -1.70
C TYR A 52 -16.32 6.69 -2.17
N PHE A 53 -17.15 5.67 -2.05
CA PHE A 53 -18.47 5.57 -2.70
C PHE A 53 -19.65 5.42 -1.73
N GLY A 54 -19.41 5.39 -0.42
CA GLY A 54 -20.47 5.39 0.59
C GLY A 54 -21.32 6.66 0.55
N ASP A 55 -22.37 6.74 1.38
CA ASP A 55 -23.30 7.87 1.42
C ASP A 55 -22.61 9.23 1.64
N GLU A 56 -21.53 9.25 2.43
CA GLU A 56 -20.65 10.41 2.65
C GLU A 56 -19.26 10.17 2.05
N GLY A 57 -19.19 9.47 0.92
CA GLY A 57 -17.95 9.07 0.27
C GLY A 57 -17.14 10.25 -0.26
N LEU A 58 -15.83 10.06 -0.37
CA LEU A 58 -14.89 11.11 -0.77
C LEU A 58 -15.18 11.71 -2.14
N VAL A 59 -15.73 10.92 -3.06
CA VAL A 59 -16.08 11.42 -4.41
C VAL A 59 -17.16 12.49 -4.40
N THR A 60 -17.94 12.59 -3.32
CA THR A 60 -19.00 13.59 -3.14
C THR A 60 -18.67 14.64 -2.10
N THR A 61 -17.77 14.36 -1.16
CA THR A 61 -17.48 15.25 -0.02
C THR A 61 -16.17 16.03 -0.18
N ALA A 62 -15.21 15.52 -0.97
CA ALA A 62 -13.99 16.26 -1.27
C ALA A 62 -14.27 17.48 -2.16
N ALA A 63 -13.53 18.57 -1.95
CA ALA A 63 -13.69 19.77 -2.75
C ALA A 63 -13.27 19.53 -4.20
N PRO A 64 -14.02 20.01 -5.20
CA PRO A 64 -13.59 19.97 -6.59
C PRO A 64 -12.18 20.57 -6.76
N GLY A 65 -11.31 19.90 -7.50
CA GLY A 65 -9.93 20.29 -7.71
C GLY A 65 -8.96 19.81 -6.61
N SER A 66 -9.44 19.20 -5.51
CA SER A 66 -8.56 18.60 -4.51
C SER A 66 -7.88 17.32 -5.02
N THR A 67 -6.75 16.99 -4.42
CA THR A 67 -6.00 15.77 -4.76
C THR A 67 -6.27 14.68 -3.73
N LEU A 68 -6.71 13.52 -4.19
CA LEU A 68 -6.86 12.31 -3.39
C LEU A 68 -5.60 11.46 -3.55
N VAL A 69 -4.88 11.18 -2.46
CA VAL A 69 -3.68 10.32 -2.43
C VAL A 69 -4.05 9.03 -1.73
N ASP A 70 -4.25 7.95 -2.49
CA ASP A 70 -4.62 6.65 -1.94
C ASP A 70 -3.39 5.77 -1.70
N LEU A 71 -3.20 5.42 -0.43
CA LEU A 71 -2.10 4.57 0.03
C LEU A 71 -2.52 3.11 0.23
N SER A 72 -3.76 2.77 -0.11
CA SER A 72 -4.35 1.46 0.13
C SER A 72 -3.88 0.40 -0.87
N ALA A 73 -3.90 -0.84 -0.43
CA ALA A 73 -3.60 -2.00 -1.24
C ALA A 73 -4.90 -2.58 -1.83
N VAL A 74 -5.06 -2.46 -3.15
CA VAL A 74 -6.25 -2.96 -3.87
C VAL A 74 -5.88 -3.66 -5.16
N THR A 75 -6.88 -4.11 -5.92
CA THR A 75 -6.64 -4.63 -7.26
C THR A 75 -6.36 -3.49 -8.25
N PRO A 76 -5.55 -3.73 -9.30
CA PRO A 76 -5.32 -2.72 -10.34
C PRO A 76 -6.60 -2.25 -11.04
N ASN A 77 -7.61 -3.10 -11.16
CA ASN A 77 -8.90 -2.71 -11.75
C ASN A 77 -9.65 -1.75 -10.85
N PHE A 78 -9.72 -2.04 -9.55
CA PHE A 78 -10.40 -1.17 -8.60
C PHE A 78 -9.71 0.20 -8.49
N ALA A 79 -8.39 0.27 -8.52
CA ALA A 79 -7.67 1.53 -8.59
C ALA A 79 -8.04 2.37 -9.83
N ARG A 80 -8.23 1.73 -11.00
CA ARG A 80 -8.72 2.41 -12.22
C ARG A 80 -10.16 2.90 -12.09
N GLU A 81 -11.03 2.11 -11.45
CA GLU A 81 -12.42 2.50 -11.19
C GLU A 81 -12.49 3.73 -10.29
N ILE A 82 -11.72 3.75 -9.18
CA ILE A 82 -11.63 4.93 -8.30
C ILE A 82 -11.14 6.16 -9.09
N ASN A 83 -10.07 6.02 -9.88
CA ASN A 83 -9.54 7.11 -10.70
C ASN A 83 -10.59 7.65 -11.68
N ALA A 84 -11.30 6.77 -12.37
CA ALA A 84 -12.32 7.18 -13.34
C ALA A 84 -13.46 7.96 -12.67
N VAL A 85 -13.95 7.51 -11.50
CA VAL A 85 -15.00 8.20 -10.77
C VAL A 85 -14.49 9.52 -10.18
N ALA A 86 -13.27 9.56 -9.63
CA ALA A 86 -12.67 10.78 -9.13
C ALA A 86 -12.57 11.84 -10.24
N THR A 87 -12.09 11.46 -11.43
CA THR A 87 -11.97 12.35 -12.59
C THR A 87 -13.32 12.95 -13.01
N VAL A 88 -14.40 12.16 -13.01
CA VAL A 88 -15.75 12.65 -13.35
C VAL A 88 -16.28 13.65 -12.32
N ASN A 89 -15.76 13.61 -11.08
CA ASN A 89 -16.11 14.52 -10.00
C ASN A 89 -15.09 15.67 -9.82
N ASP A 90 -14.31 15.98 -10.87
CA ASP A 90 -13.30 17.05 -10.85
C ASP A 90 -12.24 16.88 -9.74
N LEU A 91 -11.90 15.64 -9.38
CA LEU A 91 -10.88 15.31 -8.40
C LEU A 91 -9.64 14.75 -9.09
N VAL A 92 -8.46 15.06 -8.55
CA VAL A 92 -7.20 14.49 -9.02
C VAL A 92 -6.87 13.25 -8.19
N MET A 93 -6.75 12.09 -8.84
CA MET A 93 -6.40 10.85 -8.17
C MET A 93 -4.92 10.51 -8.30
N VAL A 94 -4.28 10.24 -7.17
CA VAL A 94 -2.90 9.76 -7.09
C VAL A 94 -2.91 8.42 -6.35
N GLU A 95 -2.66 7.36 -7.07
CA GLU A 95 -2.49 6.01 -6.54
C GLU A 95 -1.05 5.86 -6.03
N ALA A 96 -0.87 5.59 -4.74
CA ALA A 96 0.44 5.46 -4.10
C ALA A 96 0.44 4.37 -3.02
N PRO A 97 0.15 3.09 -3.35
CA PRO A 97 -0.02 2.04 -2.35
C PRO A 97 1.22 1.88 -1.48
N ALA A 98 1.05 1.99 -0.16
CA ALA A 98 2.12 1.82 0.80
C ALA A 98 2.71 0.40 0.69
N THR A 99 3.93 0.31 0.18
CA THR A 99 4.60 -0.95 -0.10
C THR A 99 5.78 -1.11 0.84
N VAL A 100 5.78 -2.15 1.67
CA VAL A 100 6.88 -2.43 2.59
C VAL A 100 8.04 -3.11 1.84
N ARG A 101 9.28 -2.73 2.17
CA ARG A 101 10.51 -3.36 1.65
C ARG A 101 10.87 -4.63 2.41
N SER A 102 10.46 -4.72 3.66
CA SER A 102 10.72 -5.86 4.53
C SER A 102 9.52 -6.14 5.43
N LEU A 103 9.08 -7.39 5.50
CA LEU A 103 8.01 -7.85 6.38
C LEU A 103 8.49 -8.11 7.83
N VAL A 104 9.82 -8.15 8.04
CA VAL A 104 10.44 -8.38 9.34
C VAL A 104 11.09 -7.13 9.93
N ALA A 105 10.83 -5.96 9.35
CA ALA A 105 11.30 -4.69 9.90
C ALA A 105 10.68 -4.44 11.29
N ALA A 106 11.48 -3.91 12.22
CA ALA A 106 11.02 -3.60 13.57
C ALA A 106 9.89 -2.54 13.57
N ASP A 107 9.93 -1.61 12.61
CA ASP A 107 8.87 -0.66 12.33
C ASP A 107 8.47 -0.78 10.85
N ALA A 108 7.29 -1.34 10.62
CA ALA A 108 6.76 -1.55 9.27
C ALA A 108 6.54 -0.22 8.53
N PHE A 109 6.23 0.85 9.26
CA PHE A 109 5.95 2.17 8.68
C PHE A 109 7.12 3.15 8.79
N ALA A 110 8.32 2.67 9.18
CA ALA A 110 9.52 3.47 9.07
C ALA A 110 9.71 3.94 7.61
N ARG A 111 10.11 5.20 7.43
CA ARG A 111 10.19 5.81 6.10
C ARG A 111 11.07 4.99 5.15
N GLU A 112 12.23 4.54 5.62
CA GLU A 112 13.18 3.72 4.86
C GLU A 112 12.64 2.33 4.47
N ASN A 113 11.63 1.83 5.20
CA ASN A 113 10.96 0.56 4.89
C ASN A 113 9.78 0.74 3.91
N LEU A 114 9.39 1.97 3.60
CA LEU A 114 8.27 2.25 2.70
C LEU A 114 8.76 2.64 1.31
N LEU A 115 8.27 1.91 0.31
CA LEU A 115 8.35 2.22 -1.11
C LEU A 115 6.98 2.74 -1.57
N GLY A 116 6.98 3.87 -2.27
CA GLY A 116 5.80 4.48 -2.87
C GLY A 116 5.81 4.35 -4.39
N PRO A 117 5.29 3.27 -4.98
CA PRO A 117 4.97 3.30 -6.40
C PRO A 117 3.82 4.26 -6.62
N VAL A 118 3.96 5.18 -7.57
CA VAL A 118 2.99 6.26 -7.81
C VAL A 118 2.45 6.19 -9.23
N ALA A 119 1.14 6.14 -9.36
CA ALA A 119 0.43 6.20 -10.63
C ALA A 119 -0.65 7.28 -10.61
N THR A 120 -0.70 8.08 -11.66
CA THR A 120 -1.70 9.15 -11.86
C THR A 120 -1.78 9.51 -13.33
N GLU A 121 -2.89 10.09 -13.76
CA GLU A 121 -3.06 10.69 -15.09
C GLU A 121 -2.66 12.18 -15.10
N ALA A 122 -2.65 12.81 -13.92
CA ALA A 122 -2.26 14.20 -13.78
C ALA A 122 -0.75 14.35 -13.54
N GLU A 123 -0.22 15.53 -13.78
CA GLU A 123 1.12 15.88 -13.35
C GLU A 123 1.16 16.04 -11.82
N LEU A 124 2.14 15.41 -11.16
CA LEU A 124 2.33 15.57 -9.73
C LEU A 124 2.79 16.97 -9.40
N THR A 125 2.00 17.68 -8.59
CA THR A 125 2.41 18.99 -8.07
C THR A 125 3.57 18.84 -7.09
N ASP A 126 4.35 19.91 -6.91
CA ASP A 126 5.47 19.94 -5.95
C ASP A 126 5.00 19.64 -4.52
N GLU A 127 3.77 20.05 -4.18
CA GLU A 127 3.17 19.76 -2.88
C GLU A 127 2.89 18.27 -2.68
N VAL A 128 2.27 17.63 -3.66
CA VAL A 128 1.99 16.18 -3.61
C VAL A 128 3.30 15.40 -3.58
N ARG A 129 4.29 15.80 -4.38
CA ARG A 129 5.63 15.18 -4.37
C ARG A 129 6.27 15.28 -2.98
N ARG A 130 6.27 16.46 -2.33
CA ARG A 130 6.79 16.61 -0.97
C ARG A 130 6.04 15.78 0.07
N LEU A 131 4.70 15.65 -0.07
CA LEU A 131 3.90 14.79 0.81
C LEU A 131 4.32 13.33 0.66
N LEU A 132 4.47 12.85 -0.57
CA LEU A 132 4.91 11.48 -0.84
C LEU A 132 6.33 11.23 -0.32
N ASP A 133 7.26 12.17 -0.53
CA ASP A 133 8.64 12.09 -0.02
C ASP A 133 8.72 12.10 1.51
N ALA A 134 7.76 12.73 2.20
CA ALA A 134 7.66 12.66 3.65
C ALA A 134 7.17 11.29 4.14
N ILE A 135 6.32 10.62 3.37
CA ILE A 135 5.77 9.31 3.70
C ILE A 135 6.77 8.19 3.37
N PHE A 136 7.31 8.20 2.15
CA PHE A 136 8.09 7.12 1.57
C PHE A 136 9.61 7.38 1.62
N GLY A 137 10.40 6.31 1.77
CA GLY A 137 11.86 6.36 1.62
C GLY A 137 12.28 6.50 0.16
N GLU A 138 11.46 5.97 -0.74
CA GLU A 138 11.63 6.09 -2.18
C GLU A 138 10.27 6.20 -2.86
N VAL A 139 10.16 7.10 -3.82
CA VAL A 139 8.98 7.30 -4.66
C VAL A 139 9.34 6.93 -6.10
N VAL A 140 8.54 6.08 -6.72
CA VAL A 140 8.75 5.60 -8.10
C VAL A 140 7.50 5.88 -8.93
N GLU A 141 7.57 6.83 -9.85
CA GLU A 141 6.47 7.12 -10.78
C GLU A 141 6.37 6.03 -11.84
N VAL A 142 5.21 5.40 -11.95
CA VAL A 142 4.96 4.25 -12.84
C VAL A 142 3.92 4.52 -13.91
N GLY A 143 3.40 5.75 -13.98
CA GLY A 143 2.51 6.24 -15.02
C GLY A 143 1.02 6.02 -14.72
N ALA A 144 0.29 5.37 -15.61
CA ALA A 144 -1.18 5.33 -15.57
C ALA A 144 -1.76 4.52 -14.38
N PRO A 145 -2.99 4.82 -13.93
CA PRO A 145 -3.68 4.14 -12.84
C PRO A 145 -3.70 2.60 -12.96
N GLY A 146 -3.59 1.93 -11.84
CA GLY A 146 -3.46 0.48 -11.71
C GLY A 146 -2.02 -0.03 -11.81
N ARG A 147 -1.07 0.77 -12.31
CA ARG A 147 0.34 0.35 -12.42
C ARG A 147 1.07 0.34 -11.09
N ALA A 148 0.72 1.23 -10.17
CA ALA A 148 1.31 1.23 -8.84
C ALA A 148 0.93 -0.03 -8.06
N GLN A 149 -0.33 -0.50 -8.17
CA GLN A 149 -0.75 -1.77 -7.59
C GLN A 149 -0.04 -2.98 -8.22
N LEU A 150 0.22 -2.96 -9.53
CA LEU A 150 0.99 -4.02 -10.18
C LEU A 150 2.43 -4.06 -9.65
N LEU A 151 3.11 -2.92 -9.55
CA LEU A 151 4.46 -2.87 -9.00
C LEU A 151 4.48 -3.33 -7.53
N ARG A 152 3.52 -2.86 -6.72
CA ARG A 152 3.37 -3.31 -5.34
C ARG A 152 3.22 -4.83 -5.28
N ASN A 153 2.36 -5.43 -6.07
CA ASN A 153 2.13 -6.88 -6.06
C ASN A 153 3.39 -7.65 -6.45
N THR A 154 4.10 -7.24 -7.50
CA THR A 154 5.35 -7.89 -7.92
C THR A 154 6.45 -7.77 -6.88
N HIS A 155 6.44 -6.71 -6.07
CA HIS A 155 7.39 -6.52 -4.97
C HIS A 155 7.00 -7.33 -3.72
N THR A 156 5.71 -7.35 -3.35
CA THR A 156 5.25 -7.92 -2.08
C THR A 156 5.14 -9.45 -2.11
N LEU A 157 4.80 -10.04 -3.26
CA LEU A 157 4.63 -11.50 -3.38
C LEU A 157 5.91 -12.28 -3.06
N PRO A 158 7.09 -11.94 -3.58
CA PRO A 158 8.34 -12.61 -3.18
C PRO A 158 8.64 -12.46 -1.69
N LEU A 159 8.43 -11.28 -1.11
CA LEU A 159 8.65 -11.06 0.33
C LEU A 159 7.76 -11.96 1.20
N ALA A 160 6.51 -12.16 0.80
CA ALA A 160 5.60 -13.05 1.51
C ALA A 160 6.04 -14.52 1.39
N ALA A 161 6.50 -14.94 0.22
CA ALA A 161 7.03 -16.29 0.01
C ALA A 161 8.29 -16.53 0.85
N ASP A 162 9.22 -15.58 0.87
CA ASP A 162 10.45 -15.66 1.68
C ASP A 162 10.12 -15.75 3.18
N LEU A 163 9.14 -14.99 3.66
CA LEU A 163 8.72 -15.05 5.07
C LEU A 163 8.11 -16.41 5.42
N VAL A 164 7.25 -16.96 4.57
CA VAL A 164 6.66 -18.29 4.78
C VAL A 164 7.77 -19.34 4.83
N SER A 165 8.70 -19.32 3.87
CA SER A 165 9.82 -20.24 3.83
C SER A 165 10.71 -20.14 5.09
N ALA A 166 10.94 -18.94 5.60
CA ALA A 166 11.72 -18.73 6.82
C ALA A 166 10.98 -19.29 8.05
N ILE A 167 9.67 -19.10 8.16
CA ILE A 167 8.84 -19.65 9.24
C ILE A 167 8.85 -21.19 9.20
N GLU A 168 8.70 -21.77 8.02
CA GLU A 168 8.76 -23.22 7.83
C GLU A 168 10.13 -23.79 8.21
N ALA A 169 11.22 -23.14 7.82
CA ALA A 169 12.57 -23.56 8.18
C ALA A 169 12.78 -23.54 9.69
N VAL A 170 12.33 -22.51 10.41
CA VAL A 170 12.42 -22.43 11.87
C VAL A 170 11.56 -23.52 12.53
N ALA A 171 10.35 -23.77 12.04
CA ALA A 171 9.49 -24.81 12.57
C ALA A 171 10.07 -26.20 12.39
N LEU A 172 10.75 -26.46 11.27
CA LEU A 172 11.43 -27.72 10.99
C LEU A 172 12.65 -27.90 11.88
N ASP A 173 13.45 -26.84 12.09
CA ASP A 173 14.61 -26.89 12.98
C ASP A 173 14.21 -27.20 14.42
N ASP A 174 13.15 -26.56 14.94
CA ASP A 174 12.60 -26.81 16.27
C ASP A 174 12.01 -28.24 16.40
N ALA A 175 11.36 -28.74 15.36
CA ALA A 175 10.86 -30.11 15.31
C ALA A 175 12.01 -31.14 15.25
N SER A 176 13.06 -30.82 14.51
CA SER A 176 14.28 -31.68 14.42
C SER A 176 15.04 -31.74 15.75
N ALA A 177 15.11 -30.62 16.46
CA ALA A 177 15.72 -30.56 17.80
C ALA A 177 14.95 -31.39 18.84
N ARG A 178 13.63 -31.57 18.64
CA ARG A 178 12.78 -32.39 19.53
C ARG A 178 12.71 -33.86 19.15
N SER A 179 13.04 -34.23 17.92
CA SER A 179 13.04 -35.60 17.44
C SER A 179 14.43 -36.20 17.58
N VAL A 180 14.56 -37.28 18.36
CA VAL A 180 15.80 -38.08 18.47
C VAL A 180 15.96 -38.95 17.21
N GLY A 181 16.08 -38.35 16.05
CA GLY A 181 16.28 -39.06 14.79
C GLY A 181 16.25 -38.07 13.62
N ALA A 182 17.21 -38.18 12.71
CA ALA A 182 17.20 -37.42 11.49
C ALA A 182 15.94 -37.75 10.69
N LEU A 183 15.08 -36.77 10.46
CA LEU A 183 14.03 -36.89 9.45
C LEU A 183 14.70 -36.89 8.08
N ASP A 184 14.48 -37.94 7.29
CA ASP A 184 14.86 -37.93 5.88
C ASP A 184 14.13 -36.80 5.16
N ALA A 185 14.83 -36.03 4.34
CA ALA A 185 14.26 -34.90 3.59
C ALA A 185 13.04 -35.33 2.75
N ASP A 186 13.01 -36.58 2.30
CA ASP A 186 11.91 -37.19 1.54
C ASP A 186 10.66 -37.46 2.37
N GLN A 187 10.74 -37.37 3.68
CA GLN A 187 9.62 -37.56 4.61
C GLN A 187 8.94 -36.25 5.02
N ILE A 188 9.48 -35.12 4.59
CA ILE A 188 8.92 -33.81 4.88
C ILE A 188 8.08 -33.37 3.69
N PRO A 189 6.72 -33.33 3.81
CA PRO A 189 5.84 -33.02 2.68
C PRO A 189 6.12 -31.67 1.99
N LEU A 190 6.70 -30.74 2.74
CA LEU A 190 7.05 -29.38 2.27
C LEU A 190 8.20 -29.35 1.25
N PHE A 191 9.03 -30.40 1.22
CA PHE A 191 10.15 -30.53 0.29
C PHE A 191 9.91 -31.52 -0.85
N SER A 192 8.70 -32.09 -0.94
CA SER A 192 8.33 -32.90 -2.11
C SER A 192 8.34 -31.96 -3.33
N PRO A 193 9.16 -32.24 -4.35
CA PRO A 193 9.10 -31.44 -5.57
C PRO A 193 7.69 -31.50 -6.11
N VAL A 194 7.08 -30.36 -6.37
CA VAL A 194 5.82 -30.29 -7.11
C VAL A 194 6.07 -31.03 -8.42
N SER A 195 5.47 -32.22 -8.55
CA SER A 195 5.54 -32.95 -9.81
C SER A 195 4.88 -32.05 -10.86
N ALA A 196 5.67 -31.56 -11.80
CA ALA A 196 5.13 -30.94 -12.99
C ALA A 196 4.38 -32.03 -13.75
N ASP A 197 3.09 -32.13 -13.54
CA ASP A 197 2.24 -32.92 -14.44
C ASP A 197 2.39 -32.31 -15.83
N PRO A 198 2.76 -33.12 -16.85
CA PRO A 198 2.84 -32.61 -18.20
C PRO A 198 1.44 -32.18 -18.62
N VAL A 199 1.30 -30.90 -18.98
CA VAL A 199 0.10 -30.38 -19.62
C VAL A 199 -0.16 -31.25 -20.82
N VAL A 200 -1.23 -32.07 -20.76
CA VAL A 200 -1.72 -32.85 -21.89
C VAL A 200 -2.21 -31.86 -22.94
N GLN A 201 -1.62 -31.94 -24.12
CA GLN A 201 -1.97 -31.16 -25.30
C GLN A 201 -3.41 -31.43 -25.73
#